data_82ee63f5aa98281e2a3583763a50c770
#
_entry.id   82ee63f5aa98281e2a3583763a50c770
#
_cell.length_a   1.000
_cell.length_b   1.000
_cell.length_c   1.000
_cell.angle_alpha   90.00
_cell.angle_beta   90.00
_cell.angle_gamma   90.00
#
_symmetry.space_group_name_H-M   'P 1'
#
loop_
_entity.id
_entity.type
_entity.pdbx_description
1 polymer ?
#
loop_
_entity_poly.entity_id
_entity_poly.type
_entity_poly.pdbx_seq_one_letter_code
_entity_poly.pdbx_strand_id
1 'polypeptide(L)'
;MRIHSVQSWWALAALLVLPALALSLAAQQSNSLIIAGQAGFAKVIQVDGRNYVEVEGLARLTNGSISFNGNQIVLTLPGATADAAAPAAAATGFSKDFVTAGIEAMAQVREWHAALKNAIERGYPLTGDWLAAYGAQAQKALRLASVAVNTTADRNALPFLTNEFNNMRKLSDKYLQTTESMTYVAPNSLDTDPLDQKIRTCAHSLASMATVNQFVDDGSCQ
;
A
#
# COMPACT_ATOMS: atom_id res chain seq x y z
N MET A 1 -42.75 -35.59 -58.61
CA MET A 1 -41.35 -35.33 -58.63
C MET A 1 -41.18 -33.83 -58.43
N ARG A 2 -41.03 -33.33 -57.21
CA ARG A 2 -40.91 -31.88 -56.87
C ARG A 2 -39.67 -31.72 -55.95
N ILE A 3 -38.67 -31.09 -56.52
CA ILE A 3 -37.47 -30.65 -55.80
C ILE A 3 -37.75 -29.22 -55.33
N HIS A 4 -37.94 -29.01 -54.04
CA HIS A 4 -38.06 -27.69 -53.47
C HIS A 4 -36.74 -27.35 -52.71
N SER A 5 -36.13 -26.37 -53.24
CA SER A 5 -35.14 -25.40 -52.86
C SER A 5 -34.89 -25.19 -51.34
N VAL A 6 -33.68 -25.52 -50.93
CA VAL A 6 -33.11 -25.31 -49.56
C VAL A 6 -32.15 -24.12 -49.58
N GLN A 7 -32.38 -23.13 -50.43
CA GLN A 7 -31.38 -22.04 -50.67
C GLN A 7 -31.71 -20.66 -50.08
N SER A 8 -32.79 -20.54 -49.29
CA SER A 8 -33.18 -19.17 -48.83
C SER A 8 -32.94 -18.86 -47.35
N TRP A 9 -32.40 -19.79 -46.55
CA TRP A 9 -32.21 -19.58 -45.12
C TRP A 9 -30.82 -19.04 -44.73
N TRP A 10 -29.85 -19.13 -45.61
CA TRP A 10 -28.48 -18.64 -45.33
C TRP A 10 -28.31 -17.15 -45.60
N ALA A 11 -29.15 -16.52 -46.34
CA ALA A 11 -29.09 -15.10 -46.64
C ALA A 11 -29.62 -14.20 -45.50
N LEU A 12 -30.51 -14.71 -44.63
CA LEU A 12 -31.07 -13.94 -43.52
C LEU A 12 -30.18 -13.98 -42.25
N ALA A 13 -29.30 -14.98 -42.12
CA ALA A 13 -28.38 -15.09 -40.99
C ALA A 13 -27.18 -14.12 -41.11
N ALA A 14 -26.79 -13.75 -42.34
CA ALA A 14 -25.65 -12.85 -42.57
C ALA A 14 -25.97 -11.34 -42.30
N LEU A 15 -27.27 -10.97 -42.32
CA LEU A 15 -27.68 -9.58 -42.17
C LEU A 15 -27.86 -9.15 -40.70
N LEU A 16 -27.86 -10.08 -39.74
CA LEU A 16 -28.02 -9.82 -38.31
C LEU A 16 -26.69 -9.75 -37.56
N VAL A 17 -25.57 -10.16 -38.15
CA VAL A 17 -24.26 -10.16 -37.50
C VAL A 17 -23.51 -8.83 -37.69
N LEU A 18 -23.81 -8.07 -38.74
CA LEU A 18 -23.14 -6.81 -39.05
C LEU A 18 -23.44 -5.63 -38.10
N PRO A 19 -24.61 -5.48 -37.47
CA PRO A 19 -24.82 -4.40 -36.52
C PRO A 19 -24.23 -4.66 -35.12
N ALA A 20 -23.88 -5.90 -34.76
CA ALA A 20 -23.31 -6.20 -33.45
C ALA A 20 -21.82 -5.85 -33.32
N LEU A 21 -21.09 -5.72 -34.43
CA LEU A 21 -19.69 -5.28 -34.44
C LEU A 21 -19.51 -3.75 -34.44
N ALA A 22 -20.54 -2.98 -34.71
CA ALA A 22 -20.47 -1.52 -34.75
C ALA A 22 -20.69 -0.85 -33.37
N LEU A 23 -21.09 -1.62 -32.35
CA LEU A 23 -21.40 -1.09 -31.01
C LEU A 23 -20.23 -1.14 -30.01
N SER A 24 -19.07 -1.65 -30.41
CA SER A 24 -17.89 -1.72 -29.53
C SER A 24 -16.87 -0.59 -29.72
N LEU A 25 -17.18 0.46 -30.49
CA LEU A 25 -16.51 1.74 -30.32
C LEU A 25 -17.17 2.46 -29.12
N ALA A 26 -16.97 1.90 -27.93
CA ALA A 26 -17.20 2.63 -26.71
C ALA A 26 -16.39 3.92 -26.79
N ALA A 27 -17.06 5.02 -26.95
CA ALA A 27 -16.49 6.36 -26.91
C ALA A 27 -15.62 6.42 -25.65
N GLN A 28 -14.31 6.51 -25.83
CA GLN A 28 -13.42 6.92 -24.77
C GLN A 28 -13.86 8.34 -24.40
N GLN A 29 -14.72 8.45 -23.40
CA GLN A 29 -15.05 9.74 -22.82
C GLN A 29 -13.73 10.27 -22.26
N SER A 30 -13.13 11.22 -22.98
CA SER A 30 -11.98 11.95 -22.51
C SER A 30 -12.44 12.85 -21.39
N ASN A 31 -12.36 12.33 -20.15
CA ASN A 31 -12.60 13.15 -18.98
C ASN A 31 -11.55 14.26 -18.92
N SER A 32 -11.98 15.47 -18.63
CA SER A 32 -11.09 16.63 -18.52
C SER A 32 -11.23 17.27 -17.14
N LEU A 33 -10.11 17.65 -16.54
CA LEU A 33 -10.07 18.47 -15.34
C LEU A 33 -10.04 19.93 -15.74
N ILE A 34 -10.98 20.69 -15.20
CA ILE A 34 -11.07 22.15 -15.34
C ILE A 34 -10.90 22.74 -13.94
N ILE A 35 -10.05 23.75 -13.80
CA ILE A 35 -9.87 24.51 -12.55
C ILE A 35 -10.61 25.83 -12.68
N ALA A 36 -11.54 26.11 -11.77
CA ALA A 36 -12.29 27.35 -11.75
C ALA A 36 -11.33 28.56 -11.66
N GLY A 37 -11.50 29.53 -12.58
CA GLY A 37 -10.64 30.71 -12.65
C GLY A 37 -9.34 30.53 -13.47
N GLN A 38 -9.08 29.34 -14.03
CA GLN A 38 -7.95 29.10 -14.93
C GLN A 38 -8.45 28.78 -16.34
N ALA A 39 -7.74 29.28 -17.35
CA ALA A 39 -8.06 28.98 -18.75
C ALA A 39 -7.40 27.66 -19.17
N GLY A 40 -8.19 26.74 -19.75
CA GLY A 40 -7.68 25.45 -20.26
C GLY A 40 -8.26 24.24 -19.54
N PHE A 41 -7.71 23.07 -19.91
CA PHE A 41 -8.09 21.78 -19.30
C PHE A 41 -6.87 20.83 -19.26
N ALA A 42 -6.86 19.92 -18.32
CA ALA A 42 -5.91 18.80 -18.29
C ALA A 42 -6.64 17.48 -18.57
N LYS A 43 -6.00 16.60 -19.33
CA LYS A 43 -6.56 15.29 -19.67
C LYS A 43 -6.60 14.40 -18.43
N VAL A 44 -7.76 13.78 -18.21
CA VAL A 44 -7.96 12.77 -17.15
C VAL A 44 -8.06 11.41 -17.80
N ILE A 45 -7.31 10.44 -17.30
CA ILE A 45 -7.41 9.04 -17.66
C ILE A 45 -7.96 8.25 -16.47
N GLN A 46 -8.79 7.26 -16.75
CA GLN A 46 -9.32 6.37 -15.74
C GLN A 46 -8.62 5.01 -15.85
N VAL A 47 -8.02 4.57 -14.74
CA VAL A 47 -7.39 3.26 -14.62
C VAL A 47 -7.92 2.60 -13.36
N ASP A 48 -8.47 1.40 -13.48
CA ASP A 48 -9.04 0.62 -12.36
C ASP A 48 -10.04 1.42 -11.49
N GLY A 49 -10.90 2.23 -12.15
CA GLY A 49 -11.90 3.06 -11.47
C GLY A 49 -11.35 4.31 -10.77
N ARG A 50 -10.06 4.60 -10.92
CA ARG A 50 -9.39 5.80 -10.38
C ARG A 50 -9.08 6.78 -11.49
N ASN A 51 -9.25 8.07 -11.19
CA ASN A 51 -8.93 9.15 -12.13
C ASN A 51 -7.48 9.61 -11.92
N TYR A 52 -6.72 9.69 -13.01
CA TYR A 52 -5.35 10.18 -13.04
C TYR A 52 -5.26 11.38 -13.95
N VAL A 53 -4.45 12.35 -13.56
CA VAL A 53 -4.19 13.56 -14.35
C VAL A 53 -2.71 13.59 -14.70
N GLU A 54 -2.38 13.95 -15.92
CA GLU A 54 -1.00 14.18 -16.33
C GLU A 54 -0.43 15.38 -15.57
N VAL A 55 0.68 15.17 -14.87
CA VAL A 55 1.29 16.21 -14.01
C VAL A 55 1.71 17.44 -14.81
N GLU A 56 2.22 17.25 -16.03
CA GLU A 56 2.59 18.35 -16.93
C GLU A 56 1.36 19.13 -17.41
N GLY A 57 0.25 18.43 -17.67
CA GLY A 57 -1.03 19.06 -18.00
C GLY A 57 -1.56 19.90 -16.85
N LEU A 58 -1.44 19.38 -15.62
CA LEU A 58 -1.82 20.12 -14.41
C LEU A 58 -0.94 21.35 -14.19
N ALA A 59 0.37 21.23 -14.37
CA ALA A 59 1.30 22.36 -14.25
C ALA A 59 0.96 23.47 -15.25
N ARG A 60 0.75 23.12 -16.52
CA ARG A 60 0.34 24.10 -17.54
C ARG A 60 -0.97 24.78 -17.20
N LEU A 61 -1.96 24.02 -16.72
CA LEU A 61 -3.27 24.53 -16.35
C LEU A 61 -3.21 25.53 -15.19
N THR A 62 -2.28 25.32 -14.26
CA THR A 62 -2.09 26.17 -13.08
C THR A 62 -1.00 27.24 -13.27
N ASN A 63 -0.42 27.38 -14.46
CA ASN A 63 0.78 28.18 -14.71
C ASN A 63 1.95 27.84 -13.74
N GLY A 64 1.98 26.61 -13.26
CA GLY A 64 3.00 26.08 -12.38
C GLY A 64 4.23 25.58 -13.14
N SER A 65 5.30 25.32 -12.40
CA SER A 65 6.51 24.67 -12.89
C SER A 65 6.70 23.30 -12.27
N ILE A 66 7.28 22.36 -13.04
CA ILE A 66 7.64 21.04 -12.55
C ILE A 66 9.14 20.96 -12.44
N SER A 67 9.62 20.44 -11.33
CA SER A 67 11.01 20.04 -11.14
C SER A 67 11.11 18.60 -10.66
N PHE A 68 12.20 17.93 -11.00
CA PHE A 68 12.47 16.56 -10.58
C PHE A 68 13.62 16.58 -9.58
N ASN A 69 13.39 16.05 -8.40
CA ASN A 69 14.41 15.93 -7.36
C ASN A 69 14.54 14.46 -6.95
N GLY A 70 15.49 13.77 -7.55
CA GLY A 70 15.62 12.32 -7.40
C GLY A 70 14.36 11.58 -7.86
N ASN A 71 13.66 10.94 -6.94
CA ASN A 71 12.43 10.19 -7.22
C ASN A 71 11.14 10.98 -6.94
N GLN A 72 11.25 12.30 -6.72
CA GLN A 72 10.13 13.18 -6.42
C GLN A 72 9.83 14.11 -7.60
N ILE A 73 8.55 14.30 -7.88
CA ILE A 73 8.06 15.32 -8.80
C ILE A 73 7.52 16.47 -7.94
N VAL A 74 8.12 17.66 -8.10
CA VAL A 74 7.72 18.86 -7.38
C VAL A 74 6.96 19.77 -8.34
N LEU A 75 5.69 20.05 -8.04
CA LEU A 75 4.86 21.02 -8.75
C LEU A 75 4.82 22.31 -7.92
N THR A 76 5.37 23.39 -8.48
CA THR A 76 5.34 24.73 -7.88
C THR A 76 4.25 25.55 -8.55
N LEU A 77 3.29 26.07 -7.76
CA LEU A 77 2.18 26.89 -8.25
C LEU A 77 2.53 28.37 -8.23
N PRO A 78 2.01 29.21 -9.17
CA PRO A 78 2.17 30.67 -9.10
C PRO A 78 1.52 31.20 -7.81
N GLY A 79 2.21 32.08 -7.13
CA GLY A 79 1.75 32.64 -5.85
C GLY A 79 2.08 31.77 -4.63
N ALA A 80 2.63 30.59 -4.78
CA ALA A 80 3.40 29.96 -3.73
C ALA A 80 4.62 30.84 -3.50
N THR A 81 4.63 31.60 -2.42
CA THR A 81 5.80 32.36 -2.02
C THR A 81 6.99 31.40 -1.91
N ALA A 82 8.18 31.87 -2.30
CA ALA A 82 9.41 31.07 -2.22
C ALA A 82 9.65 30.47 -0.83
N ASP A 83 8.97 30.96 0.19
CA ASP A 83 8.94 30.41 1.56
C ASP A 83 8.21 29.05 1.65
N ALA A 84 7.30 28.72 0.69
CA ALA A 84 6.70 27.38 0.60
C ALA A 84 7.56 26.41 -0.23
N ALA A 85 8.53 26.93 -0.99
CA ALA A 85 9.47 26.17 -1.81
C ALA A 85 10.92 26.21 -1.26
N ALA A 86 11.16 26.87 -0.14
CA ALA A 86 12.36 26.57 0.63
C ALA A 86 12.30 25.04 0.89
N PRO A 87 13.39 24.28 0.55
CA PRO A 87 13.46 22.91 1.05
C PRO A 87 13.24 23.07 2.56
N ALA A 88 12.08 22.58 3.02
CA ALA A 88 11.76 22.60 4.45
C ALA A 88 13.02 22.09 5.11
N ALA A 89 13.71 22.95 5.86
CA ALA A 89 15.00 22.66 6.45
C ALA A 89 14.89 21.25 6.96
N ALA A 90 15.60 20.32 6.33
CA ALA A 90 15.25 18.90 6.27
C ALA A 90 14.86 18.49 7.67
N ALA A 91 13.55 18.28 7.90
CA ALA A 91 13.05 18.06 9.24
C ALA A 91 13.86 16.91 9.77
N THR A 92 14.75 17.18 10.73
CA THR A 92 15.75 16.23 11.22
C THR A 92 15.10 15.05 11.93
N GLY A 93 13.79 15.18 12.25
CA GLY A 93 12.97 14.17 12.89
C GLY A 93 11.92 13.56 11.97
N PHE A 94 11.10 12.74 12.58
CA PHE A 94 9.96 12.11 11.91
C PHE A 94 8.84 13.11 11.63
N SER A 95 8.13 12.90 10.52
CA SER A 95 6.88 13.61 10.26
C SER A 95 5.77 13.09 11.17
N LYS A 96 4.85 13.97 11.55
CA LYS A 96 3.71 13.62 12.41
C LYS A 96 2.86 12.50 11.80
N ASP A 97 2.62 12.56 10.49
CA ASP A 97 1.78 11.59 9.78
C ASP A 97 2.45 10.21 9.74
N PHE A 98 3.78 10.17 9.51
CA PHE A 98 4.53 8.92 9.55
C PHE A 98 4.54 8.30 10.96
N VAL A 99 4.77 9.11 11.99
CA VAL A 99 4.72 8.64 13.40
C VAL A 99 3.34 8.06 13.72
N THR A 100 2.27 8.76 13.36
CA THR A 100 0.90 8.30 13.60
C THR A 100 0.62 6.96 12.90
N ALA A 101 0.96 6.87 11.61
CA ALA A 101 0.76 5.64 10.84
C ALA A 101 1.70 4.50 11.30
N GLY A 102 2.93 4.83 11.71
CA GLY A 102 3.90 3.87 12.27
C GLY A 102 3.42 3.28 13.60
N ILE A 103 2.86 4.10 14.49
CA ILE A 103 2.27 3.63 15.74
C ILE A 103 1.12 2.65 15.46
N GLU A 104 0.25 2.97 14.49
CA GLU A 104 -0.83 2.06 14.09
C GLU A 104 -0.29 0.76 13.52
N ALA A 105 0.73 0.80 12.65
CA ALA A 105 1.36 -0.40 12.11
C ALA A 105 1.94 -1.28 13.22
N MET A 106 2.62 -0.68 14.19
CA MET A 106 3.17 -1.39 15.34
C MET A 106 2.09 -1.92 16.29
N ALA A 107 0.96 -1.22 16.43
CA ALA A 107 -0.17 -1.71 17.21
C ALA A 107 -0.74 -3.00 16.58
N GLN A 108 -0.93 -3.04 15.26
CA GLN A 108 -1.42 -4.22 14.55
C GLN A 108 -0.45 -5.41 14.64
N VAL A 109 0.85 -5.17 14.54
CA VAL A 109 1.87 -6.21 14.74
C VAL A 109 1.83 -6.77 16.17
N ARG A 110 1.67 -5.89 17.15
CA ARG A 110 1.57 -6.27 18.57
C ARG A 110 0.31 -7.06 18.88
N GLU A 111 -0.84 -6.68 18.30
CA GLU A 111 -2.08 -7.46 18.41
C GLU A 111 -1.91 -8.87 17.83
N TRP A 112 -1.31 -8.95 16.65
CA TRP A 112 -1.02 -10.23 16.01
C TRP A 112 -0.13 -11.11 16.88
N HIS A 113 0.97 -10.53 17.40
CA HIS A 113 1.87 -11.22 18.31
C HIS A 113 1.16 -11.71 19.58
N ALA A 114 0.39 -10.84 20.22
CA ALA A 114 -0.37 -11.19 21.43
C ALA A 114 -1.39 -12.30 21.19
N ALA A 115 -2.07 -12.28 20.04
CA ALA A 115 -3.01 -13.31 19.65
C ALA A 115 -2.30 -14.65 19.41
N LEU A 116 -1.17 -14.65 18.69
CA LEU A 116 -0.35 -15.85 18.47
C LEU A 116 0.15 -16.43 19.81
N LYS A 117 0.72 -15.59 20.67
CA LYS A 117 1.20 -15.98 22.01
C LYS A 117 0.08 -16.62 22.85
N ASN A 118 -1.07 -15.97 22.92
CA ASN A 118 -2.21 -16.47 23.67
C ASN A 118 -2.72 -17.83 23.14
N ALA A 119 -2.73 -18.02 21.82
CA ALA A 119 -3.14 -19.29 21.22
C ALA A 119 -2.15 -20.41 21.57
N ILE A 120 -0.84 -20.15 21.51
CA ILE A 120 0.19 -21.13 21.87
C ILE A 120 0.12 -21.49 23.35
N GLU A 121 0.06 -20.48 24.24
CA GLU A 121 0.02 -20.69 25.69
C GLU A 121 -1.20 -21.48 26.15
N ARG A 122 -2.33 -21.32 25.49
CA ARG A 122 -3.59 -22.00 25.84
C ARG A 122 -3.87 -23.26 25.03
N GLY A 123 -2.99 -23.58 24.07
CA GLY A 123 -3.19 -24.74 23.20
C GLY A 123 -4.39 -24.58 22.24
N TYR A 124 -4.73 -23.34 21.85
CA TYR A 124 -5.77 -23.12 20.85
C TYR A 124 -5.25 -23.48 19.44
N PRO A 125 -6.13 -23.99 18.59
CA PRO A 125 -5.75 -24.35 17.22
C PRO A 125 -5.32 -23.09 16.43
N LEU A 126 -4.13 -23.15 15.84
CA LEU A 126 -3.68 -22.16 14.86
C LEU A 126 -4.22 -22.55 13.49
N THR A 127 -4.91 -21.64 12.83
CA THR A 127 -5.42 -21.83 11.47
C THR A 127 -4.88 -20.77 10.53
N GLY A 128 -4.63 -21.13 9.27
CA GLY A 128 -4.11 -20.22 8.26
C GLY A 128 -5.00 -18.99 8.05
N ASP A 129 -6.32 -19.16 8.01
CA ASP A 129 -7.28 -18.05 7.80
C ASP A 129 -7.24 -17.05 8.96
N TRP A 130 -7.17 -17.54 10.19
CA TRP A 130 -7.09 -16.69 11.37
C TRP A 130 -5.80 -15.86 11.37
N LEU A 131 -4.66 -16.49 11.11
CA LEU A 131 -3.36 -15.79 11.04
C LEU A 131 -3.28 -14.83 9.86
N ALA A 132 -3.86 -15.21 8.71
CA ALA A 132 -3.93 -14.34 7.52
C ALA A 132 -4.74 -13.06 7.79
N ALA A 133 -5.79 -13.14 8.61
CA ALA A 133 -6.61 -11.97 8.96
C ALA A 133 -5.78 -10.91 9.72
N TYR A 134 -5.00 -11.32 10.73
CA TYR A 134 -4.08 -10.41 11.44
C TYR A 134 -2.99 -9.85 10.51
N GLY A 135 -2.38 -10.72 9.71
CA GLY A 135 -1.37 -10.31 8.73
C GLY A 135 -1.89 -9.27 7.74
N ALA A 136 -3.12 -9.43 7.26
CA ALA A 136 -3.75 -8.47 6.33
C ALA A 136 -3.99 -7.10 6.98
N GLN A 137 -4.40 -7.05 8.26
CA GLN A 137 -4.58 -5.79 8.99
C GLN A 137 -3.24 -5.09 9.21
N ALA A 138 -2.22 -5.81 9.68
CA ALA A 138 -0.88 -5.27 9.86
C ALA A 138 -0.28 -4.77 8.54
N GLN A 139 -0.48 -5.51 7.43
CA GLN A 139 -0.02 -5.08 6.11
C GLN A 139 -0.74 -3.81 5.62
N LYS A 140 -2.04 -3.69 5.89
CA LYS A 140 -2.79 -2.46 5.57
C LYS A 140 -2.24 -1.26 6.32
N ALA A 141 -1.96 -1.39 7.61
CA ALA A 141 -1.38 -0.34 8.43
C ALA A 141 0.05 0.03 7.97
N LEU A 142 0.88 -0.96 7.63
CA LEU A 142 2.21 -0.72 7.07
C LEU A 142 2.16 0.06 5.73
N ARG A 143 1.18 -0.24 4.86
CA ARG A 143 0.97 0.55 3.63
C ARG A 143 0.61 2.00 3.93
N LEU A 144 -0.18 2.27 4.95
CA LEU A 144 -0.48 3.66 5.37
C LEU A 144 0.79 4.36 5.86
N ALA A 145 1.64 3.70 6.63
CA ALA A 145 2.93 4.24 7.04
C ALA A 145 3.83 4.53 5.82
N SER A 146 3.84 3.66 4.81
CA SER A 146 4.66 3.87 3.61
C SER A 146 4.24 5.09 2.78
N VAL A 147 2.95 5.41 2.72
CA VAL A 147 2.46 6.61 1.99
C VAL A 147 2.59 7.90 2.82
N ALA A 148 2.77 7.78 4.14
CA ALA A 148 2.96 8.90 5.04
C ALA A 148 4.43 9.40 5.10
N VAL A 149 5.36 8.70 4.44
CA VAL A 149 6.80 9.04 4.41
C VAL A 149 7.02 10.42 3.78
N ASN A 150 7.60 11.34 4.53
CA ASN A 150 7.85 12.71 4.09
C ASN A 150 9.28 13.19 4.36
N THR A 151 9.90 12.78 5.49
CA THR A 151 11.25 13.21 5.90
C THR A 151 12.33 12.16 5.57
N THR A 152 13.59 12.52 5.76
CA THR A 152 14.71 11.57 5.67
C THR A 152 14.64 10.54 6.79
N ALA A 153 14.28 10.95 8.01
CA ALA A 153 14.09 10.05 9.14
C ALA A 153 13.01 9.01 8.85
N ASP A 154 11.87 9.43 8.25
CA ASP A 154 10.79 8.51 7.84
C ASP A 154 11.29 7.46 6.84
N ARG A 155 12.04 7.90 5.81
CA ARG A 155 12.61 7.00 4.80
C ARG A 155 13.56 5.96 5.40
N ASN A 156 14.33 6.36 6.39
CA ASN A 156 15.27 5.48 7.08
C ASN A 156 14.56 4.49 8.03
N ALA A 157 13.45 4.89 8.65
CA ALA A 157 12.71 4.05 9.59
C ALA A 157 11.70 3.10 8.90
N LEU A 158 11.21 3.41 7.71
CA LEU A 158 10.25 2.55 7.00
C LEU A 158 10.76 1.11 6.77
N PRO A 159 12.03 0.87 6.41
CA PRO A 159 12.59 -0.47 6.34
C PRO A 159 12.49 -1.24 7.67
N PHE A 160 12.63 -0.57 8.80
CA PHE A 160 12.53 -1.19 10.13
C PHE A 160 11.11 -1.63 10.46
N LEU A 161 10.11 -0.79 10.16
CA LEU A 161 8.69 -1.19 10.24
C LEU A 161 8.39 -2.37 9.33
N THR A 162 8.98 -2.39 8.13
CA THR A 162 8.82 -3.48 7.17
C THR A 162 9.47 -4.77 7.67
N ASN A 163 10.65 -4.68 8.25
CA ASN A 163 11.37 -5.83 8.82
C ASN A 163 10.60 -6.41 10.02
N GLU A 164 10.05 -5.55 10.87
CA GLU A 164 9.23 -5.96 12.01
C GLU A 164 7.99 -6.74 11.55
N PHE A 165 7.24 -6.21 10.59
CA PHE A 165 6.12 -6.93 9.97
C PHE A 165 6.54 -8.28 9.38
N ASN A 166 7.65 -8.31 8.63
CA ASN A 166 8.15 -9.54 8.01
C ASN A 166 8.62 -10.56 9.03
N ASN A 167 9.23 -10.13 10.13
CA ASN A 167 9.63 -11.01 11.23
C ASN A 167 8.40 -11.60 11.93
N MET A 168 7.37 -10.80 12.18
CA MET A 168 6.10 -11.28 12.73
C MET A 168 5.41 -12.31 11.82
N ARG A 169 5.43 -12.06 10.52
CA ARG A 169 4.89 -13.03 9.54
C ARG A 169 5.67 -14.35 9.57
N LYS A 170 7.00 -14.29 9.55
CA LYS A 170 7.85 -15.49 9.65
C LYS A 170 7.62 -16.27 10.95
N LEU A 171 7.44 -15.56 12.06
CA LEU A 171 7.12 -16.19 13.35
C LEU A 171 5.77 -16.92 13.28
N SER A 172 4.78 -16.25 12.75
CA SER A 172 3.43 -16.79 12.57
C SER A 172 3.42 -18.04 11.68
N ASP A 173 4.09 -17.95 10.51
CA ASP A 173 4.21 -19.07 9.54
C ASP A 173 4.95 -20.26 10.18
N LYS A 174 5.99 -20.03 10.95
CA LYS A 174 6.75 -21.07 11.67
C LYS A 174 5.83 -21.88 12.61
N TYR A 175 5.05 -21.21 13.44
CA TYR A 175 4.17 -21.87 14.39
C TYR A 175 2.98 -22.54 13.71
N LEU A 176 2.43 -21.96 12.64
CA LEU A 176 1.40 -22.60 11.81
C LEU A 176 1.91 -23.92 11.22
N GLN A 177 3.06 -23.92 10.57
CA GLN A 177 3.67 -25.12 9.98
C GLN A 177 3.96 -26.19 11.05
N THR A 178 4.41 -25.79 12.24
CA THR A 178 4.65 -26.71 13.34
C THR A 178 3.35 -27.39 13.77
N THR A 179 2.25 -26.64 13.84
CA THR A 179 0.92 -27.17 14.19
C THR A 179 0.36 -28.07 13.09
N GLU A 180 0.47 -27.67 11.82
CA GLU A 180 0.04 -28.46 10.66
C GLU A 180 0.80 -29.79 10.55
N SER A 181 2.06 -29.83 10.94
CA SER A 181 2.86 -31.06 11.00
C SER A 181 2.59 -31.92 12.24
N MET A 182 1.54 -31.59 13.04
CA MET A 182 1.18 -32.27 14.28
C MET A 182 2.33 -32.35 15.30
N THR A 183 3.28 -31.42 15.23
CA THR A 183 4.38 -31.33 16.18
C THR A 183 3.91 -30.59 17.43
N TYR A 184 4.21 -31.12 18.60
CA TYR A 184 3.86 -30.47 19.85
C TYR A 184 4.56 -29.14 20.01
N VAL A 185 3.79 -28.09 20.31
CA VAL A 185 4.28 -26.75 20.63
C VAL A 185 4.12 -26.52 22.14
N ALA A 186 5.23 -26.34 22.84
CA ALA A 186 5.17 -26.06 24.27
C ALA A 186 4.60 -24.65 24.54
N PRO A 187 3.79 -24.46 25.62
CA PRO A 187 3.18 -23.15 25.91
C PRO A 187 4.18 -22.00 26.06
N ASN A 188 5.39 -22.29 26.49
CA ASN A 188 6.47 -21.29 26.67
C ASN A 188 7.48 -21.25 25.51
N SER A 189 7.15 -21.84 24.36
CA SER A 189 8.09 -21.93 23.22
C SER A 189 8.48 -20.58 22.64
N LEU A 190 7.62 -19.55 22.75
CA LEU A 190 7.92 -18.19 22.32
C LEU A 190 8.97 -17.50 23.20
N ASP A 191 9.04 -17.81 24.49
CA ASP A 191 9.93 -17.11 25.43
C ASP A 191 11.42 -17.29 25.07
N THR A 192 11.76 -18.40 24.43
CA THR A 192 13.12 -18.73 23.98
C THR A 192 13.30 -18.65 22.47
N ASP A 193 12.28 -18.25 21.73
CA ASP A 193 12.36 -18.15 20.28
C ASP A 193 13.19 -16.91 19.87
N PRO A 194 14.31 -17.09 19.14
CA PRO A 194 15.15 -15.96 18.74
C PRO A 194 14.42 -14.91 17.88
N LEU A 195 13.45 -15.37 17.07
CA LEU A 195 12.68 -14.47 16.21
C LEU A 195 11.68 -13.64 17.03
N ASP A 196 11.07 -14.24 18.06
CA ASP A 196 10.22 -13.52 19.02
C ASP A 196 11.02 -12.46 19.79
N GLN A 197 12.22 -12.81 20.25
CA GLN A 197 13.11 -11.87 20.93
C GLN A 197 13.50 -10.70 20.02
N LYS A 198 13.79 -10.99 18.74
CA LYS A 198 14.10 -9.97 17.74
C LYS A 198 12.94 -9.01 17.52
N ILE A 199 11.70 -9.52 17.37
CA ILE A 199 10.49 -8.73 17.25
C ILE A 199 10.35 -7.78 18.45
N ARG A 200 10.47 -8.28 19.68
CA ARG A 200 10.35 -7.46 20.88
C ARG A 200 11.44 -6.39 20.98
N THR A 201 12.67 -6.72 20.60
CA THR A 201 13.78 -5.77 20.64
C THR A 201 13.62 -4.68 19.60
N CYS A 202 13.25 -5.03 18.36
CA CYS A 202 12.96 -4.07 17.31
C CYS A 202 11.76 -3.15 17.67
N ALA A 203 10.68 -3.71 18.20
CA ALA A 203 9.53 -2.93 18.65
C ALA A 203 9.90 -1.89 19.72
N HIS A 204 10.79 -2.25 20.64
CA HIS A 204 11.29 -1.33 21.66
C HIS A 204 12.13 -0.20 21.05
N SER A 205 13.01 -0.52 20.11
CA SER A 205 13.83 0.47 19.40
C SER A 205 12.97 1.45 18.61
N LEU A 206 11.97 0.95 17.84
CA LEU A 206 11.03 1.78 17.10
C LEU A 206 10.22 2.73 18.03
N ALA A 207 9.77 2.25 19.18
CA ALA A 207 9.07 3.06 20.16
C ALA A 207 9.98 4.15 20.74
N SER A 208 11.24 3.82 21.02
CA SER A 208 12.25 4.79 21.50
C SER A 208 12.51 5.87 20.48
N MET A 209 12.74 5.52 19.22
CA MET A 209 12.92 6.47 18.12
C MET A 209 11.73 7.43 17.98
N ALA A 210 10.49 6.91 18.05
CA ALA A 210 9.29 7.73 17.98
C ALA A 210 9.19 8.72 19.16
N THR A 211 9.61 8.31 20.37
CA THR A 211 9.56 9.13 21.58
C THR A 211 10.53 10.30 21.51
N VAL A 212 11.75 10.07 21.01
CA VAL A 212 12.77 11.13 20.89
C VAL A 212 12.68 11.90 19.58
N ASN A 213 11.76 11.51 18.70
CA ASN A 213 11.57 12.06 17.36
C ASN A 213 12.86 12.06 16.52
N GLN A 214 13.67 11.01 16.62
CA GLN A 214 14.94 10.90 15.93
C GLN A 214 15.16 9.46 15.46
N PHE A 215 15.64 9.31 14.22
CA PHE A 215 16.06 8.02 13.69
C PHE A 215 17.42 7.63 14.27
N VAL A 216 17.51 6.43 14.82
CA VAL A 216 18.75 5.79 15.30
C VAL A 216 18.75 4.34 14.86
N ASP A 217 19.79 3.93 14.12
CA ASP A 217 20.00 2.51 13.78
C ASP A 217 20.91 1.88 14.85
N ASP A 218 20.32 1.11 15.74
CA ASP A 218 21.01 0.34 16.79
C ASP A 218 21.20 -1.13 16.41
N GLY A 219 20.87 -1.52 15.17
CA GLY A 219 20.96 -2.88 14.66
C GLY A 219 19.85 -3.82 15.14
N SER A 220 18.93 -3.38 15.99
CA SER A 220 17.89 -4.24 16.58
C SER A 220 16.81 -4.68 15.59
N CYS A 221 16.63 -3.94 14.49
CA CYS A 221 15.62 -4.18 13.47
C CYS A 221 16.14 -4.81 12.16
N GLN A 222 17.39 -5.23 12.11
CA GLN A 222 18.03 -5.81 10.90
C GLN A 222 17.81 -7.31 10.74
#